data_d62909d77f9471017da53612c1d4c7e0
#
_entry.id   d62909d77f9471017da53612c1d4c7e0
#
_cell.length_a   1.000
_cell.length_b   1.000
_cell.length_c   1.000
_cell.angle_alpha   90.00
_cell.angle_beta   90.00
_cell.angle_gamma   90.00
#
_symmetry.space_group_name_H-M   'P 1'
#
loop_
_entity.id
_entity.type
_entity.pdbx_description
1 polymer ?
#
loop_
_entity_poly.entity_id
_entity_poly.type
_entity_poly.pdbx_seq_one_letter_code
_entity_poly.pdbx_strand_id
1 'polypeptide(L)'
;MASVEKFTKGAVFNQLRHNLRQIAQSSNPDIDPARLRQDYVLSPDRGMSDYDYFQERLSQLYVYGRNDVKVMAGWVVTAPQDLEQEQYDDFFLAVYDFLENRYGEENVIQAVVHDDEGGQPHLHFCFVPVVEDKKHEEGYKVCANDVLDRRELRNFHPDLQRYLDEHGLEDAHVMTGVTRAQGGNRTVAELKAEREQEYEQETERPEFDFGGPRDEQELHF
;
A
#
# COMPACT_ATOMS: atom_id res chain seq x y z
N MET A 1 7.68 -0.66 -1.11
CA MET A 1 7.36 0.00 -2.42
C MET A 1 6.10 0.84 -2.24
N ALA A 2 5.95 1.97 -2.97
CA ALA A 2 4.74 2.79 -2.86
C ALA A 2 4.06 3.00 -4.22
N SER A 3 2.73 3.01 -4.23
CA SER A 3 1.90 3.31 -5.41
C SER A 3 0.72 4.20 -5.00
N VAL A 4 0.17 4.97 -5.96
CA VAL A 4 -0.96 5.87 -5.70
C VAL A 4 -2.05 5.68 -6.74
N GLU A 5 -3.28 5.68 -6.27
CA GLU A 5 -4.49 5.64 -7.09
C GLU A 5 -5.39 6.86 -6.81
N LYS A 6 -6.24 7.21 -7.79
CA LYS A 6 -7.12 8.39 -7.71
C LYS A 6 -8.58 7.92 -7.88
N PHE A 7 -9.46 8.34 -6.97
CA PHE A 7 -10.84 7.89 -6.89
C PHE A 7 -11.83 8.98 -7.25
N THR A 8 -12.86 8.64 -8.04
CA THR A 8 -14.04 9.49 -8.25
C THR A 8 -14.96 9.41 -7.04
N LYS A 9 -15.86 10.38 -6.89
CA LYS A 9 -16.82 10.44 -5.77
C LYS A 9 -17.62 9.14 -5.60
N GLY A 10 -18.01 8.50 -6.72
CA GLY A 10 -18.75 7.24 -6.68
C GLY A 10 -17.92 6.01 -6.20
N ALA A 11 -16.59 6.08 -6.26
CA ALA A 11 -15.73 4.97 -5.84
C ALA A 11 -15.32 5.04 -4.36
N VAL A 12 -15.37 6.24 -3.74
CA VAL A 12 -14.81 6.48 -2.40
C VAL A 12 -15.45 5.59 -1.34
N PHE A 13 -16.79 5.50 -1.29
CA PHE A 13 -17.47 4.72 -0.27
C PHE A 13 -17.03 3.25 -0.24
N ASN A 14 -16.94 2.64 -1.43
CA ASN A 14 -16.51 1.24 -1.53
C ASN A 14 -15.02 1.08 -1.18
N GLN A 15 -14.17 2.05 -1.56
CA GLN A 15 -12.75 2.00 -1.24
C GLN A 15 -12.50 2.07 0.27
N LEU A 16 -13.15 3.00 0.98
CA LEU A 16 -12.99 3.13 2.43
C LEU A 16 -13.48 1.88 3.18
N ARG A 17 -14.60 1.29 2.73
CA ARG A 17 -15.09 0.02 3.29
C ARG A 17 -14.19 -1.18 2.97
N HIS A 18 -13.58 -1.18 1.80
CA HIS A 18 -12.61 -2.21 1.41
C HIS A 18 -11.40 -2.19 2.36
N ASN A 19 -10.85 -1.01 2.60
CA ASN A 19 -9.71 -0.85 3.50
C ASN A 19 -10.03 -1.29 4.94
N LEU A 20 -11.27 -1.10 5.41
CA LEU A 20 -11.73 -1.56 6.74
C LEU A 20 -12.23 -3.02 6.74
N ARG A 21 -12.04 -3.78 5.66
CA ARG A 21 -12.57 -5.17 5.53
C ARG A 21 -14.09 -5.30 5.77
N GLN A 22 -14.85 -4.23 5.53
CA GLN A 22 -16.31 -4.19 5.72
C GLN A 22 -17.11 -4.69 4.50
N ILE A 23 -16.45 -5.22 3.48
CA ILE A 23 -17.10 -5.80 2.29
C ILE A 23 -17.15 -7.31 2.47
N ALA A 24 -18.36 -7.86 2.61
CA ALA A 24 -18.61 -9.28 2.96
C ALA A 24 -18.09 -10.30 1.93
N GLN A 25 -17.82 -9.90 0.69
CA GLN A 25 -17.21 -10.72 -0.35
C GLN A 25 -16.02 -9.95 -0.92
N SER A 26 -14.87 -10.03 -0.25
CA SER A 26 -13.63 -9.57 -0.86
C SER A 26 -13.31 -10.47 -2.05
N SER A 27 -13.09 -9.86 -3.22
CA SER A 27 -12.58 -10.57 -4.39
C SER A 27 -11.07 -10.89 -4.26
N ASN A 28 -10.43 -10.47 -3.15
CA ASN A 28 -9.03 -10.77 -2.89
C ASN A 28 -8.92 -12.11 -2.15
N PRO A 29 -8.45 -13.18 -2.81
CA PRO A 29 -8.29 -14.50 -2.19
C PRO A 29 -7.09 -14.58 -1.23
N ASP A 30 -6.25 -13.54 -1.16
CA ASP A 30 -5.04 -13.52 -0.35
C ASP A 30 -5.30 -13.10 1.09
N ILE A 31 -6.52 -12.63 1.40
CA ILE A 31 -6.92 -12.26 2.76
C ILE A 31 -7.04 -13.53 3.61
N ASP A 32 -6.23 -13.60 4.67
CA ASP A 32 -6.31 -14.65 5.68
C ASP A 32 -7.27 -14.22 6.81
N PRO A 33 -8.46 -14.84 6.93
CA PRO A 33 -9.42 -14.48 7.98
C PRO A 33 -8.87 -14.67 9.41
N ALA A 34 -7.85 -15.51 9.60
CA ALA A 34 -7.22 -15.71 10.91
C ALA A 34 -6.33 -14.54 11.32
N ARG A 35 -5.83 -13.76 10.34
CA ARG A 35 -4.93 -12.63 10.53
C ARG A 35 -5.63 -11.26 10.55
N LEU A 36 -6.92 -11.17 10.27
CA LEU A 36 -7.70 -9.91 10.28
C LEU A 36 -7.53 -9.06 11.56
N ARG A 37 -7.14 -9.67 12.67
CA ARG A 37 -6.89 -8.97 13.93
C ARG A 37 -5.54 -8.26 13.99
N GLN A 38 -4.71 -8.44 12.99
CA GLN A 38 -3.41 -7.79 12.86
C GLN A 38 -3.52 -6.45 12.13
N ASP A 39 -4.65 -6.24 11.44
CA ASP A 39 -4.94 -4.95 10.81
C ASP A 39 -5.24 -3.89 11.87
N TYR A 40 -4.72 -2.68 11.67
CA TYR A 40 -4.96 -1.57 12.59
C TYR A 40 -5.06 -0.22 11.88
N VAL A 41 -5.75 0.73 12.53
CA VAL A 41 -6.03 2.07 12.02
C VAL A 41 -5.06 3.07 12.66
N LEU A 42 -4.40 3.89 11.82
CA LEU A 42 -3.51 4.99 12.25
C LEU A 42 -4.22 6.34 12.23
N SER A 43 -5.23 6.53 11.35
CA SER A 43 -5.98 7.78 11.33
C SER A 43 -6.73 8.00 12.66
N PRO A 44 -6.85 9.26 13.13
CA PRO A 44 -7.50 9.56 14.39
C PRO A 44 -9.00 9.22 14.37
N ASP A 45 -9.52 8.78 15.52
CA ASP A 45 -10.97 8.62 15.71
C ASP A 45 -11.62 10.02 15.79
N ARG A 46 -12.46 10.32 14.81
CA ARG A 46 -13.18 11.61 14.71
C ARG A 46 -14.60 11.54 15.25
N GLY A 47 -15.02 10.40 15.84
CA GLY A 47 -16.38 10.18 16.34
C GLY A 47 -17.43 10.09 15.23
N MET A 48 -17.03 9.96 13.98
CA MET A 48 -17.88 9.76 12.81
C MET A 48 -17.24 8.77 11.83
N SER A 49 -18.00 8.30 10.83
CA SER A 49 -17.41 7.42 9.82
C SER A 49 -16.43 8.19 8.92
N ASP A 50 -15.41 7.49 8.38
CA ASP A 50 -14.45 8.09 7.42
C ASP A 50 -15.16 8.67 6.19
N TYR A 51 -16.29 8.05 5.77
CA TYR A 51 -17.08 8.57 4.66
C TYR A 51 -17.81 9.86 5.01
N ASP A 52 -18.35 9.99 6.23
CA ASP A 52 -19.00 11.22 6.68
C ASP A 52 -17.98 12.35 6.81
N TYR A 53 -16.80 12.07 7.38
CA TYR A 53 -15.69 13.01 7.43
C TYR A 53 -15.23 13.45 6.03
N PHE A 54 -15.11 12.51 5.10
CA PHE A 54 -14.83 12.83 3.70
C PHE A 54 -15.86 13.79 3.10
N GLN A 55 -17.17 13.55 3.34
CA GLN A 55 -18.23 14.45 2.85
C GLN A 55 -18.16 15.84 3.52
N GLU A 56 -17.88 15.88 4.82
CA GLU A 56 -17.67 17.14 5.56
C GLU A 56 -16.49 17.90 4.97
N ARG A 57 -15.34 17.24 4.76
CA ARG A 57 -14.18 17.90 4.15
C ARG A 57 -14.46 18.42 2.76
N LEU A 58 -15.15 17.66 1.91
CA LEU A 58 -15.54 18.13 0.58
C LEU A 58 -16.46 19.36 0.62
N SER A 59 -17.32 19.49 1.63
CA SER A 59 -18.24 20.62 1.76
C SER A 59 -17.53 21.96 2.00
N GLN A 60 -16.27 21.94 2.45
CA GLN A 60 -15.42 23.09 2.72
C GLN A 60 -14.57 23.50 1.50
N LEU A 61 -14.67 22.78 0.39
CA LEU A 61 -13.78 22.92 -0.75
C LEU A 61 -14.58 23.11 -2.03
N TYR A 62 -14.02 23.88 -2.97
CA TYR A 62 -14.57 23.89 -4.30
C TYR A 62 -14.29 22.57 -5.03
N VAL A 63 -15.34 21.92 -5.53
CA VAL A 63 -15.27 20.67 -6.29
C VAL A 63 -15.99 20.84 -7.62
N TYR A 64 -15.32 20.58 -8.73
CA TYR A 64 -15.95 20.61 -10.06
C TYR A 64 -17.12 19.63 -10.16
N GLY A 65 -18.26 20.05 -10.74
CA GLY A 65 -19.49 19.27 -10.81
C GLY A 65 -19.52 18.10 -11.79
N ARG A 66 -18.38 17.68 -12.35
CA ARG A 66 -18.30 16.54 -13.28
C ARG A 66 -18.11 15.22 -12.54
N ASN A 67 -18.66 14.13 -13.09
CA ASN A 67 -18.59 12.80 -12.47
C ASN A 67 -17.19 12.14 -12.55
N ASP A 68 -16.31 12.60 -13.45
CA ASP A 68 -14.96 12.09 -13.64
C ASP A 68 -13.89 12.72 -12.74
N VAL A 69 -14.29 13.73 -11.96
CA VAL A 69 -13.38 14.41 -11.04
C VAL A 69 -12.88 13.43 -9.98
N LYS A 70 -11.55 13.40 -9.83
CA LYS A 70 -10.90 12.62 -8.79
C LYS A 70 -10.87 13.43 -7.50
N VAL A 71 -11.64 12.98 -6.50
CA VAL A 71 -11.88 13.72 -5.25
C VAL A 71 -11.13 13.13 -4.05
N MET A 72 -10.60 11.95 -4.19
CA MET A 72 -9.76 11.29 -3.20
C MET A 72 -8.57 10.63 -3.91
N ALA A 73 -7.44 10.57 -3.23
CA ALA A 73 -6.30 9.75 -3.64
C ALA A 73 -5.92 8.79 -2.51
N GLY A 74 -5.34 7.65 -2.85
CA GLY A 74 -4.88 6.65 -1.90
C GLY A 74 -3.48 6.19 -2.23
N TRP A 75 -2.54 6.38 -1.31
CA TRP A 75 -1.25 5.72 -1.34
C TRP A 75 -1.35 4.33 -0.73
N VAL A 76 -0.67 3.38 -1.34
CA VAL A 76 -0.33 2.08 -0.74
C VAL A 76 1.16 2.04 -0.55
N VAL A 77 1.61 1.93 0.68
CA VAL A 77 3.05 1.86 1.03
C VAL A 77 3.32 0.53 1.70
N THR A 78 4.05 -0.34 1.01
CA THR A 78 4.41 -1.69 1.47
C THR A 78 5.71 -1.65 2.25
N ALA A 79 5.78 -2.33 3.38
CA ALA A 79 7.00 -2.49 4.16
C ALA A 79 8.12 -3.13 3.30
N PRO A 80 9.37 -2.66 3.41
CA PRO A 80 10.52 -3.29 2.76
C PRO A 80 10.68 -4.75 3.21
N GLN A 81 11.20 -5.61 2.32
CA GLN A 81 11.42 -7.03 2.63
C GLN A 81 12.57 -7.28 3.60
N ASP A 82 13.50 -6.34 3.68
CA ASP A 82 14.68 -6.35 4.54
C ASP A 82 14.44 -5.71 5.90
N LEU A 83 13.24 -5.14 6.13
CA LEU A 83 12.86 -4.57 7.42
C LEU A 83 12.43 -5.67 8.40
N GLU A 84 12.98 -5.66 9.60
CA GLU A 84 12.62 -6.59 10.66
C GLU A 84 11.19 -6.32 11.17
N GLN A 85 10.48 -7.39 11.54
CA GLN A 85 9.07 -7.30 11.94
C GLN A 85 8.84 -6.37 13.14
N GLU A 86 9.79 -6.32 14.06
CA GLU A 86 9.77 -5.45 15.26
C GLU A 86 9.78 -3.96 14.93
N GLN A 87 10.19 -3.59 13.70
CA GLN A 87 10.25 -2.21 13.23
C GLN A 87 9.01 -1.79 12.40
N TYR A 88 8.06 -2.71 12.13
CA TYR A 88 6.91 -2.40 11.28
C TYR A 88 6.03 -1.28 11.83
N ASP A 89 5.76 -1.27 13.13
CA ASP A 89 4.93 -0.24 13.75
C ASP A 89 5.58 1.14 13.65
N ASP A 90 6.87 1.24 13.95
CA ASP A 90 7.63 2.49 13.83
C ASP A 90 7.71 2.94 12.36
N PHE A 91 7.90 2.01 11.43
CA PHE A 91 7.91 2.29 10.00
C PHE A 91 6.58 2.86 9.52
N PHE A 92 5.45 2.20 9.83
CA PHE A 92 4.13 2.65 9.38
C PHE A 92 3.72 3.96 10.05
N LEU A 93 4.09 4.18 11.30
CA LEU A 93 3.87 5.46 11.97
C LEU A 93 4.66 6.59 11.29
N ALA A 94 5.95 6.38 11.00
CA ALA A 94 6.77 7.36 10.29
C ALA A 94 6.25 7.64 8.87
N VAL A 95 5.77 6.61 8.15
CA VAL A 95 5.13 6.78 6.84
C VAL A 95 3.84 7.57 6.95
N TYR A 96 3.02 7.31 7.96
CA TYR A 96 1.80 8.07 8.23
C TYR A 96 2.11 9.55 8.47
N ASP A 97 3.04 9.85 9.37
CA ASP A 97 3.45 11.23 9.69
C ASP A 97 4.02 11.96 8.46
N PHE A 98 4.82 11.27 7.65
CA PHE A 98 5.32 11.81 6.39
C PHE A 98 4.19 12.21 5.44
N LEU A 99 3.20 11.33 5.28
CA LEU A 99 2.06 11.55 4.37
C LEU A 99 1.11 12.64 4.90
N GLU A 100 0.84 12.63 6.19
CA GLU A 100 0.02 13.65 6.87
C GLU A 100 0.64 15.04 6.74
N ASN A 101 1.95 15.17 7.04
CA ASN A 101 2.67 16.43 6.87
C ASN A 101 2.71 16.91 5.41
N ARG A 102 2.73 15.96 4.44
CA ARG A 102 2.84 16.26 3.02
C ARG A 102 1.53 16.73 2.40
N TYR A 103 0.39 16.18 2.83
CA TYR A 103 -0.92 16.45 2.23
C TYR A 103 -1.87 17.24 3.14
N GLY A 104 -1.50 17.47 4.40
CA GLY A 104 -2.27 18.21 5.42
C GLY A 104 -3.15 17.28 6.25
N GLU A 105 -3.09 17.44 7.57
CA GLU A 105 -3.81 16.65 8.57
C GLU A 105 -5.34 16.64 8.29
N GLU A 106 -5.91 17.80 7.98
CA GLU A 106 -7.34 17.97 7.71
C GLU A 106 -7.80 17.25 6.43
N ASN A 107 -6.86 16.89 5.55
CA ASN A 107 -7.15 16.20 4.30
C ASN A 107 -7.06 14.68 4.41
N VAL A 108 -6.47 14.16 5.49
CA VAL A 108 -6.38 12.71 5.75
C VAL A 108 -7.76 12.17 6.05
N ILE A 109 -8.21 11.22 5.26
CA ILE A 109 -9.52 10.59 5.44
C ILE A 109 -9.40 9.29 6.20
N GLN A 110 -8.45 8.44 5.83
CA GLN A 110 -8.29 7.11 6.40
C GLN A 110 -6.84 6.65 6.25
N ALA A 111 -6.32 5.99 7.27
CA ALA A 111 -5.03 5.31 7.23
C ALA A 111 -5.16 3.96 7.95
N VAL A 112 -4.98 2.86 7.21
CA VAL A 112 -5.14 1.49 7.72
C VAL A 112 -3.94 0.66 7.30
N VAL A 113 -3.32 -0.01 8.24
CA VAL A 113 -2.29 -1.02 7.97
C VAL A 113 -2.95 -2.38 7.83
N HIS A 114 -2.64 -3.05 6.74
CA HIS A 114 -3.03 -4.44 6.49
C HIS A 114 -1.85 -5.37 6.71
N ASP A 115 -2.04 -6.36 7.56
CA ASP A 115 -1.12 -7.48 7.80
C ASP A 115 -1.83 -8.84 7.67
N ASP A 116 -2.99 -8.84 7.02
CA ASP A 116 -3.86 -10.01 6.82
C ASP A 116 -3.71 -10.66 5.45
N GLU A 117 -2.85 -10.13 4.58
CA GLU A 117 -2.62 -10.65 3.23
C GLU A 117 -1.35 -11.49 3.14
N GLY A 118 -1.26 -12.37 2.14
CA GLY A 118 -0.12 -13.27 1.94
C GLY A 118 1.20 -12.61 1.49
N GLY A 119 1.30 -11.28 1.56
CA GLY A 119 2.47 -10.47 1.20
C GLY A 119 3.07 -9.74 2.39
N GLN A 120 3.90 -8.73 2.08
CA GLN A 120 4.41 -7.81 3.10
C GLN A 120 3.28 -6.92 3.61
N PRO A 121 3.27 -6.56 4.91
CA PRO A 121 2.34 -5.58 5.46
C PRO A 121 2.38 -4.27 4.69
N HIS A 122 1.24 -3.59 4.59
CA HIS A 122 1.17 -2.35 3.83
C HIS A 122 0.14 -1.37 4.39
N LEU A 123 0.47 -0.09 4.31
CA LEU A 123 -0.40 1.01 4.70
C LEU A 123 -1.24 1.46 3.50
N HIS A 124 -2.56 1.52 3.68
CA HIS A 124 -3.49 2.28 2.84
C HIS A 124 -3.70 3.67 3.45
N PHE A 125 -3.30 4.71 2.75
CA PHE A 125 -3.45 6.11 3.20
C PHE A 125 -4.31 6.87 2.20
N CYS A 126 -5.54 7.23 2.59
CA CYS A 126 -6.50 7.94 1.77
C CYS A 126 -6.62 9.41 2.18
N PHE A 127 -6.58 10.32 1.21
CA PHE A 127 -6.66 11.77 1.47
C PHE A 127 -7.40 12.52 0.35
N VAL A 128 -7.92 13.71 0.68
CA VAL A 128 -8.48 14.65 -0.31
C VAL A 128 -7.36 15.50 -0.89
N PRO A 129 -7.11 15.47 -2.22
CA PRO A 129 -6.03 16.23 -2.85
C PRO A 129 -6.44 17.71 -3.03
N VAL A 130 -6.00 18.56 -2.11
CA VAL A 130 -6.36 19.97 -2.01
C VAL A 130 -5.25 20.89 -2.51
N VAL A 131 -5.62 21.92 -3.26
CA VAL A 131 -4.73 23.01 -3.67
C VAL A 131 -5.38 24.37 -3.40
N GLU A 132 -4.57 25.41 -3.21
CA GLU A 132 -5.07 26.79 -3.14
C GLU A 132 -5.82 27.17 -4.42
N ASP A 133 -6.92 27.89 -4.26
CA ASP A 133 -7.72 28.40 -5.35
C ASP A 133 -8.16 29.85 -5.11
N LYS A 134 -7.60 30.78 -5.89
CA LYS A 134 -7.91 32.20 -5.79
C LYS A 134 -9.16 32.63 -6.56
N LYS A 135 -9.84 31.68 -7.22
CA LYS A 135 -10.97 31.96 -8.11
C LYS A 135 -12.33 31.75 -7.44
N HIS A 136 -12.39 30.87 -6.43
CA HIS A 136 -13.61 30.50 -5.74
C HIS A 136 -13.57 30.97 -4.28
N GLU A 137 -14.73 31.19 -3.69
CA GLU A 137 -14.87 31.79 -2.33
C GLU A 137 -14.30 30.89 -1.24
N GLU A 138 -14.27 29.57 -1.48
CA GLU A 138 -13.71 28.58 -0.56
C GLU A 138 -12.19 28.75 -0.33
N GLY A 139 -11.49 29.43 -1.23
CA GLY A 139 -10.05 29.64 -1.20
C GLY A 139 -9.22 28.41 -1.52
N TYR A 140 -9.83 27.23 -1.56
CA TYR A 140 -9.23 25.93 -1.85
C TYR A 140 -10.13 25.10 -2.77
N LYS A 141 -9.51 24.26 -3.59
CA LYS A 141 -10.22 23.32 -4.46
C LYS A 141 -9.61 21.93 -4.43
N VAL A 142 -10.43 20.94 -4.79
CA VAL A 142 -9.96 19.57 -5.02
C VAL A 142 -9.37 19.44 -6.43
N CYS A 143 -8.08 19.04 -6.51
CA CYS A 143 -7.40 18.82 -7.78
C CYS A 143 -6.30 17.74 -7.69
N ALA A 144 -6.67 16.48 -7.90
CA ALA A 144 -5.73 15.36 -7.81
C ALA A 144 -4.56 15.42 -8.83
N ASN A 145 -4.73 16.10 -9.97
CA ASN A 145 -3.66 16.21 -10.95
C ASN A 145 -2.62 17.27 -10.62
N ASP A 146 -3.02 18.31 -9.87
CA ASP A 146 -2.10 19.36 -9.43
C ASP A 146 -1.30 18.90 -8.21
N VAL A 147 -1.94 18.13 -7.29
CA VAL A 147 -1.27 17.57 -6.11
C VAL A 147 -0.36 16.40 -6.50
N LEU A 148 -0.85 15.48 -7.32
CA LEU A 148 -0.12 14.28 -7.75
C LEU A 148 0.36 14.46 -9.20
N ASP A 149 1.17 15.47 -9.41
CA ASP A 149 1.80 15.78 -10.68
C ASP A 149 3.08 14.91 -10.92
N ARG A 150 3.75 15.11 -12.05
CA ARG A 150 4.97 14.35 -12.37
C ARG A 150 6.13 14.64 -11.43
N ARG A 151 6.19 15.84 -10.86
CA ARG A 151 7.25 16.23 -9.92
C ARG A 151 7.03 15.55 -8.59
N GLU A 152 5.80 15.57 -8.09
CA GLU A 152 5.37 14.88 -6.89
C GLU A 152 5.70 13.39 -6.97
N LEU A 153 5.24 12.71 -8.02
CA LEU A 153 5.47 11.27 -8.20
C LEU A 153 6.95 10.90 -8.34
N ARG A 154 7.78 11.79 -8.88
CA ARG A 154 9.23 11.57 -8.99
C ARG A 154 9.94 11.71 -7.65
N ASN A 155 9.52 12.68 -6.85
CA ASN A 155 10.19 13.03 -5.61
C ASN A 155 9.69 12.20 -4.41
N PHE A 156 8.55 11.55 -4.53
CA PHE A 156 7.91 10.84 -3.42
C PHE A 156 8.84 9.84 -2.73
N HIS A 157 9.40 8.87 -3.46
CA HIS A 157 10.27 7.86 -2.88
C HIS A 157 11.58 8.44 -2.31
N PRO A 158 12.32 9.33 -3.01
CA PRO A 158 13.49 9.99 -2.43
C PRO A 158 13.19 10.81 -1.18
N ASP A 159 12.05 11.50 -1.14
CA ASP A 159 11.64 12.29 0.02
C ASP A 159 11.24 11.39 1.20
N LEU A 160 10.51 10.30 0.93
CA LEU A 160 10.16 9.32 1.95
C LEU A 160 11.41 8.63 2.53
N GLN A 161 12.36 8.20 1.68
CA GLN A 161 13.60 7.59 2.16
C GLN A 161 14.36 8.56 3.09
N ARG A 162 14.55 9.81 2.66
CA ARG A 162 15.21 10.82 3.50
C ARG A 162 14.48 11.01 4.83
N TYR A 163 13.15 11.06 4.83
CA TYR A 163 12.36 11.18 6.05
C TYR A 163 12.58 10.01 6.99
N LEU A 164 12.58 8.78 6.47
CA LEU A 164 12.85 7.57 7.25
C LEU A 164 14.26 7.56 7.83
N ASP A 165 15.28 7.93 7.04
CA ASP A 165 16.68 8.06 7.49
C ASP A 165 16.80 9.08 8.63
N GLU A 166 16.12 10.22 8.55
CA GLU A 166 16.09 11.28 9.57
C GLU A 166 15.38 10.85 10.87
N HIS A 167 14.57 9.78 10.82
CA HIS A 167 13.81 9.25 11.95
C HIS A 167 14.35 7.91 12.47
N GLY A 168 15.57 7.53 12.10
CA GLY A 168 16.25 6.34 12.66
C GLY A 168 15.78 5.03 12.03
N LEU A 169 15.26 5.09 10.81
CA LEU A 169 14.79 3.94 10.03
C LEU A 169 15.62 3.78 8.73
N GLU A 170 16.94 3.94 8.84
CA GLU A 170 17.87 3.89 7.70
C GLU A 170 17.85 2.52 7.00
N ASP A 171 17.52 1.46 7.74
CA ASP A 171 17.40 0.09 7.21
C ASP A 171 16.11 -0.12 6.39
N ALA A 172 15.14 0.82 6.45
CA ALA A 172 13.92 0.76 5.67
C ALA A 172 14.14 1.25 4.24
N HIS A 173 14.61 0.40 3.35
CA HIS A 173 14.96 0.76 1.98
C HIS A 173 13.73 0.83 1.06
N VAL A 174 13.08 2.00 0.97
CA VAL A 174 11.88 2.21 0.13
C VAL A 174 12.20 2.49 -1.35
N MET A 175 13.48 2.71 -1.68
CA MET A 175 13.95 2.98 -3.05
C MET A 175 14.15 1.73 -3.93
N THR A 176 13.88 0.53 -3.40
CA THR A 176 14.14 -0.76 -4.07
C THR A 176 13.14 -1.11 -5.19
N GLY A 177 12.24 -0.19 -5.53
CA GLY A 177 11.26 -0.42 -6.61
C GLY A 177 11.90 -0.61 -7.98
N VAL A 178 11.41 -1.60 -8.74
CA VAL A 178 11.81 -1.84 -10.13
C VAL A 178 11.39 -0.63 -10.98
N THR A 179 12.36 0.05 -11.59
CA THR A 179 12.08 1.20 -12.48
C THR A 179 11.42 0.73 -13.78
N ARG A 180 10.74 1.64 -14.48
CA ARG A 180 10.16 1.34 -15.79
C ARG A 180 11.20 0.87 -16.82
N ALA A 181 12.45 1.30 -16.67
CA ALA A 181 13.59 0.87 -17.49
C ALA A 181 14.02 -0.59 -17.18
N GLN A 182 13.67 -1.10 -16.01
CA GLN A 182 13.94 -2.48 -15.55
C GLN A 182 12.70 -3.40 -15.72
N GLY A 183 11.72 -2.98 -16.52
CA GLY A 183 10.51 -3.75 -16.79
C GLY A 183 9.23 -3.20 -16.12
N GLY A 184 9.36 -2.22 -15.22
CA GLY A 184 8.24 -1.61 -14.49
C GLY A 184 7.70 -2.48 -13.35
N ASN A 185 6.71 -1.98 -12.64
CA ASN A 185 6.03 -2.74 -11.61
C ASN A 185 5.18 -3.84 -12.26
N ARG A 186 5.41 -5.07 -11.85
CA ARG A 186 4.54 -6.20 -12.21
C ARG A 186 3.22 -6.09 -11.45
N THR A 187 2.14 -6.44 -12.09
CA THR A 187 0.83 -6.54 -11.44
C THR A 187 0.82 -7.71 -10.46
N VAL A 188 -0.06 -7.69 -9.47
CA VAL A 188 -0.26 -8.82 -8.53
C VAL A 188 -0.57 -10.10 -9.29
N ALA A 189 -1.34 -10.02 -10.41
CA ALA A 189 -1.64 -11.18 -11.26
C ALA A 189 -0.38 -11.77 -11.93
N GLU A 190 0.53 -10.91 -12.41
CA GLU A 190 1.80 -11.36 -13.00
C GLU A 190 2.71 -12.01 -11.95
N LEU A 191 2.79 -11.44 -10.74
CA LEU A 191 3.57 -12.00 -9.64
C LEU A 191 3.02 -13.36 -9.16
N LYS A 192 1.69 -13.53 -9.16
CA LYS A 192 1.06 -14.82 -8.84
C LYS A 192 1.33 -15.88 -9.90
N ALA A 193 1.18 -15.53 -11.17
CA ALA A 193 1.45 -16.43 -12.28
C ALA A 193 2.92 -16.91 -12.29
N GLU A 194 3.87 -16.04 -11.95
CA GLU A 194 5.28 -16.40 -11.81
C GLU A 194 5.50 -17.37 -10.63
N ARG A 195 4.91 -17.11 -9.46
CA ARG A 195 5.01 -18.01 -8.30
C ARG A 195 4.42 -19.40 -8.58
N GLU A 196 3.27 -19.45 -9.28
CA GLU A 196 2.67 -20.72 -9.69
C GLU A 196 3.59 -21.50 -10.64
N GLN A 197 4.21 -20.81 -11.60
CA GLN A 197 5.18 -21.44 -12.52
C GLN A 197 6.45 -21.91 -11.81
N GLU A 198 6.98 -21.13 -10.87
CA GLU A 198 8.14 -21.52 -10.05
C GLU A 198 7.81 -22.76 -9.21
N TYR A 199 6.63 -22.80 -8.58
CA TYR A 199 6.17 -23.93 -7.79
C TYR A 199 5.98 -25.20 -8.64
N GLU A 200 5.41 -25.09 -9.84
CA GLU A 200 5.27 -26.21 -10.78
C GLU A 200 6.64 -26.74 -11.22
N GLN A 201 7.61 -25.85 -11.51
CA GLN A 201 8.97 -26.25 -11.88
C GLN A 201 9.74 -26.89 -10.73
N GLU A 202 9.48 -26.49 -9.49
CA GLU A 202 10.12 -27.06 -8.30
C GLU A 202 9.55 -28.45 -7.97
N THR A 203 8.25 -28.66 -8.19
CA THR A 203 7.58 -29.95 -7.99
C THR A 203 7.86 -30.96 -9.12
N GLU A 204 8.21 -30.50 -10.32
CA GLU A 204 8.59 -31.35 -11.45
C GLU A 204 10.07 -31.77 -11.42
N ARG A 205 10.90 -31.29 -10.49
CA ARG A 205 12.28 -31.81 -10.34
C ARG A 205 12.24 -33.25 -9.85
N PRO A 206 12.78 -34.21 -10.61
CA PRO A 206 12.81 -35.61 -10.18
C PRO A 206 13.62 -35.73 -8.88
N GLU A 207 13.05 -36.38 -7.89
CA GLU A 207 13.81 -36.80 -6.70
C GLU A 207 15.10 -37.48 -7.13
N PHE A 208 16.22 -36.92 -6.76
CA PHE A 208 17.52 -37.61 -6.96
C PHE A 208 17.55 -38.80 -6.01
N ASP A 209 17.33 -39.99 -6.59
CA ASP A 209 17.50 -41.26 -5.90
C ASP A 209 18.98 -41.42 -5.53
N PHE A 210 19.30 -41.22 -4.26
CA PHE A 210 20.58 -41.60 -3.68
C PHE A 210 20.63 -43.10 -3.52
N GLY A 211 20.65 -43.82 -4.64
CA GLY A 211 21.00 -45.25 -4.67
C GLY A 211 22.45 -45.45 -4.28
N GLY A 212 22.71 -45.55 -2.97
CA GLY A 212 24.02 -45.97 -2.46
C GLY A 212 24.27 -47.43 -2.77
N PRO A 213 25.51 -47.84 -3.16
CA PRO A 213 25.82 -49.22 -3.44
C PRO A 213 25.78 -50.06 -2.16
N ARG A 214 25.02 -51.17 -2.19
CA ARG A 214 25.13 -52.25 -1.23
C ARG A 214 26.30 -53.11 -1.64
N ASP A 215 27.42 -52.95 -0.99
CA ASP A 215 28.49 -53.96 -1.01
C ASP A 215 28.25 -54.95 0.14
N GLU A 216 27.57 -56.04 -0.19
CA GLU A 216 27.67 -57.27 0.58
C GLU A 216 28.96 -57.99 0.16
N GLN A 217 29.98 -57.91 0.96
CA GLN A 217 31.07 -58.91 0.89
C GLN A 217 30.89 -59.91 2.02
N GLU A 218 30.38 -61.07 1.63
CA GLU A 218 30.56 -62.33 2.38
C GLU A 218 32.05 -62.61 2.56
N LEU A 219 32.51 -62.73 3.78
CA LEU A 219 33.74 -63.39 4.11
C LEU A 219 33.43 -64.74 4.82
N HIS A 220 33.59 -65.80 4.07
CA HIS A 220 33.82 -67.13 4.61
C HIS A 220 35.21 -67.14 5.28
N PHE A 221 35.29 -67.54 6.52
CA PHE A 221 36.13 -68.60 7.14
C PHE A 221 35.69 -68.80 8.56
#